data_c59498fb6eaa2571b22ac9e471f68132
#
_entry.id   c59498fb6eaa2571b22ac9e471f68132
#
_cell.length_a   1.000
_cell.length_b   1.000
_cell.length_c   1.000
_cell.angle_alpha   90.00
_cell.angle_beta   90.00
_cell.angle_gamma   90.00
#
_symmetry.space_group_name_H-M   'P 1'
#
loop_
_entity.id
_entity.type
_entity.pdbx_description
1 polymer ?
#
loop_
_entity_poly.entity_id
_entity_poly.type
_entity_poly.pdbx_seq_one_letter_code
_entity_poly.pdbx_strand_id
1 'polypeptide(L)'
;LYKLTGSFQNPGPYAGFLATIFPLLLQFFLQESSIKNKWLRLLMILLCNIGMLLFLSILPATMSRAAWLAVILGSSFVLSQHYKLYDRLRLFVAKHKKMTLPSFCMLGLLIAALCIGIYYLKKDSADGRLLMWKVTTHIIVEHPWFGVGIGGFSGAYGKAQANYFVSGKATEQEEYLAGSPEYAFNEFLHIAAETGLIGLFLFLGLLCASFWLAYKCRQWGVVGSLSALLTFSCFSYPFSIWQHMLLLVLLLAMCGNNRQEFHRRVDYRMVIILSIVLFLSKRLQ
;
A
#
# COMPACT_ATOMS: atom_id res chain seq x y z
N LEU A 1 -3.06 -4.68 -25.67
CA LEU A 1 -2.19 -3.72 -24.95
C LEU A 1 -1.37 -4.52 -23.93
N TYR A 2 -0.06 -4.62 -24.16
CA TYR A 2 0.89 -5.23 -23.20
C TYR A 2 0.91 -4.39 -21.93
N LYS A 3 0.55 -4.98 -20.79
CA LYS A 3 0.63 -4.34 -19.49
C LYS A 3 2.02 -4.55 -18.92
N LEU A 4 2.64 -3.50 -18.38
CA LEU A 4 3.93 -3.60 -17.69
C LEU A 4 3.76 -4.38 -16.38
N THR A 5 4.34 -5.56 -16.32
CA THR A 5 4.27 -6.45 -15.13
C THR A 5 5.61 -6.59 -14.39
N GLY A 6 6.72 -6.19 -15.03
CA GLY A 6 8.06 -6.43 -14.47
C GLY A 6 8.31 -7.91 -14.22
N SER A 7 8.81 -8.23 -13.02
CA SER A 7 8.97 -9.60 -12.52
C SER A 7 7.73 -10.14 -11.82
N PHE A 8 6.61 -9.42 -11.87
CA PHE A 8 5.33 -9.82 -11.31
C PHE A 8 4.42 -10.35 -12.43
N GLN A 9 3.63 -11.34 -12.13
CA GLN A 9 2.66 -11.89 -13.10
C GLN A 9 1.53 -10.89 -13.45
N ASN A 10 1.29 -9.90 -12.58
CA ASN A 10 0.20 -8.94 -12.71
C ASN A 10 0.71 -7.50 -12.53
N PRO A 11 0.26 -6.53 -13.36
CA PRO A 11 0.68 -5.14 -13.27
C PRO A 11 0.24 -4.45 -11.96
N GLY A 12 -0.85 -4.90 -11.33
CA GLY A 12 -1.33 -4.35 -10.07
C GLY A 12 -0.31 -4.50 -8.92
N PRO A 13 0.11 -5.72 -8.58
CA PRO A 13 1.17 -5.96 -7.60
C PRO A 13 2.49 -5.25 -7.93
N TYR A 14 2.91 -5.27 -9.19
CA TYR A 14 4.12 -4.53 -9.60
C TYR A 14 4.02 -3.04 -9.25
N ALA A 15 2.89 -2.42 -9.58
CA ALA A 15 2.63 -1.02 -9.23
C ALA A 15 2.62 -0.78 -7.71
N GLY A 16 2.02 -1.70 -6.95
CA GLY A 16 1.97 -1.64 -5.48
C GLY A 16 3.36 -1.73 -4.85
N PHE A 17 4.23 -2.59 -5.37
CA PHE A 17 5.62 -2.72 -4.92
C PHE A 17 6.39 -1.41 -5.14
N LEU A 18 6.31 -0.83 -6.34
CA LEU A 18 6.90 0.45 -6.66
C LEU A 18 6.33 1.57 -5.77
N ALA A 19 5.01 1.58 -5.57
CA ALA A 19 4.33 2.57 -4.73
C ALA A 19 4.79 2.54 -3.27
N THR A 20 5.12 1.35 -2.76
CA THR A 20 5.62 1.17 -1.39
C THR A 20 7.07 1.65 -1.23
N ILE A 21 7.90 1.50 -2.26
CA ILE A 21 9.32 1.93 -2.21
C ILE A 21 9.46 3.44 -2.40
N PHE A 22 8.56 4.08 -3.14
CA PHE A 22 8.69 5.48 -3.50
C PHE A 22 8.83 6.46 -2.32
N PRO A 23 8.09 6.35 -1.18
CA PRO A 23 8.29 7.21 -0.02
C PRO A 23 9.68 7.10 0.61
N LEU A 24 10.33 5.91 0.55
CA LEU A 24 11.72 5.77 0.98
C LEU A 24 12.67 6.52 0.05
N LEU A 25 12.52 6.36 -1.26
CA LEU A 25 13.32 7.10 -2.24
C LEU A 25 13.17 8.62 -2.06
N LEU A 26 11.93 9.08 -1.85
CA LEU A 26 11.63 10.47 -1.58
C LEU A 26 12.31 10.97 -0.30
N GLN A 27 12.27 10.18 0.78
CA GLN A 27 12.96 10.51 2.02
C GLN A 27 14.48 10.61 1.83
N PHE A 28 15.09 9.66 1.11
CA PHE A 28 16.51 9.70 0.80
C PHE A 28 16.88 10.94 -0.02
N PHE A 29 16.11 11.27 -1.03
CA PHE A 29 16.29 12.48 -1.83
C PHE A 29 16.25 13.76 -1.00
N LEU A 30 15.27 13.86 -0.08
CA LEU A 30 15.10 15.02 0.79
C LEU A 30 16.17 15.14 1.89
N GLN A 31 16.87 14.05 2.24
CA GLN A 31 17.90 13.99 3.29
C GLN A 31 19.35 13.92 2.78
N GLU A 32 19.58 14.07 1.48
CA GLU A 32 20.90 13.92 0.83
C GLU A 32 22.02 14.78 1.41
N SER A 33 21.68 15.92 2.01
CA SER A 33 22.64 16.83 2.65
C SER A 33 23.43 16.22 3.82
N SER A 34 22.99 15.07 4.33
CA SER A 34 23.59 14.37 5.46
C SER A 34 24.84 13.55 5.10
N ILE A 35 25.11 13.31 3.81
CA ILE A 35 26.25 12.51 3.33
C ILE A 35 27.51 13.37 3.23
N LYS A 36 28.54 13.04 4.04
CA LYS A 36 29.81 13.80 4.09
C LYS A 36 30.65 13.66 2.80
N ASN A 37 30.66 12.48 2.19
CA ASN A 37 31.42 12.22 0.97
C ASN A 37 30.70 12.84 -0.26
N LYS A 38 31.34 13.82 -0.91
CA LYS A 38 30.76 14.55 -2.06
C LYS A 38 30.41 13.63 -3.25
N TRP A 39 31.29 12.70 -3.56
CA TRP A 39 31.07 11.77 -4.69
C TRP A 39 29.93 10.79 -4.41
N LEU A 40 29.90 10.22 -3.20
CA LEU A 40 28.83 9.31 -2.78
C LEU A 40 27.49 10.05 -2.75
N ARG A 41 27.46 11.29 -2.26
CA ARG A 41 26.26 12.14 -2.28
C ARG A 41 25.75 12.37 -3.69
N LEU A 42 26.64 12.76 -4.62
CA LEU A 42 26.28 13.00 -6.03
C LEU A 42 25.72 11.73 -6.68
N LEU A 43 26.36 10.58 -6.45
CA LEU A 43 25.88 9.29 -6.94
C LEU A 43 24.48 8.95 -6.39
N MET A 44 24.25 9.14 -5.10
CA MET A 44 22.94 8.88 -4.48
C MET A 44 21.86 9.82 -5.02
N ILE A 45 22.16 11.12 -5.20
CA ILE A 45 21.25 12.07 -5.84
C ILE A 45 20.88 11.60 -7.24
N LEU A 46 21.87 11.22 -8.04
CA LEU A 46 21.64 10.74 -9.40
C LEU A 46 20.75 9.49 -9.43
N LEU A 47 21.06 8.49 -8.59
CA LEU A 47 20.29 7.26 -8.50
C LEU A 47 18.84 7.51 -8.02
N CYS A 48 18.64 8.37 -7.03
CA CYS A 48 17.31 8.74 -6.57
C CYS A 48 16.50 9.48 -7.65
N ASN A 49 17.13 10.42 -8.37
CA ASN A 49 16.46 11.12 -9.47
C ASN A 49 16.06 10.17 -10.59
N ILE A 50 16.98 9.29 -11.03
CA ILE A 50 16.69 8.27 -12.05
C ILE A 50 15.55 7.37 -11.56
N GLY A 51 15.62 6.88 -10.32
CA GLY A 51 14.57 6.06 -9.72
C GLY A 51 13.21 6.74 -9.68
N MET A 52 13.15 8.03 -9.32
CA MET A 52 11.91 8.81 -9.31
C MET A 52 11.36 9.05 -10.72
N LEU A 53 12.22 9.35 -11.69
CA LEU A 53 11.82 9.53 -13.11
C LEU A 53 11.25 8.23 -13.68
N LEU A 54 11.94 7.10 -13.47
CA LEU A 54 11.46 5.80 -13.89
C LEU A 54 10.13 5.45 -13.23
N PHE A 55 10.00 5.70 -11.93
CA PHE A 55 8.75 5.49 -11.22
C PHE A 55 7.59 6.30 -11.80
N LEU A 56 7.79 7.60 -12.02
CA LEU A 56 6.78 8.50 -12.58
C LEU A 56 6.38 8.10 -14.01
N SER A 57 7.30 7.52 -14.78
CA SER A 57 7.02 7.02 -16.14
C SER A 57 6.25 5.68 -16.12
N ILE A 58 6.58 4.78 -15.19
CA ILE A 58 6.01 3.43 -15.12
C ILE A 58 4.63 3.43 -14.46
N LEU A 59 4.45 4.21 -13.39
CA LEU A 59 3.24 4.18 -12.58
C LEU A 59 1.95 4.44 -13.39
N PRO A 60 1.86 5.45 -14.28
CA PRO A 60 0.68 5.66 -15.12
C PRO A 60 0.40 4.46 -16.04
N ALA A 61 1.46 3.86 -16.62
CA ALA A 61 1.34 2.73 -17.55
C ALA A 61 0.78 1.46 -16.89
N THR A 62 0.90 1.32 -15.57
CA THR A 62 0.31 0.18 -14.83
C THR A 62 -1.20 0.27 -14.67
N MET A 63 -1.80 1.45 -14.83
CA MET A 63 -3.24 1.73 -14.66
C MET A 63 -3.81 1.25 -13.32
N SER A 64 -2.97 1.19 -12.27
CA SER A 64 -3.34 0.73 -10.92
C SER A 64 -3.78 1.90 -10.03
N ARG A 65 -5.11 2.10 -9.90
CA ARG A 65 -5.69 3.16 -9.04
C ARG A 65 -5.25 3.03 -7.58
N ALA A 66 -5.19 1.80 -7.06
CA ALA A 66 -4.76 1.52 -5.69
C ALA A 66 -3.30 1.95 -5.45
N ALA A 67 -2.40 1.71 -6.42
CA ALA A 67 -1.01 2.13 -6.32
C ALA A 67 -0.85 3.65 -6.39
N TRP A 68 -1.65 4.35 -7.19
CA TRP A 68 -1.64 5.82 -7.24
C TRP A 68 -2.04 6.42 -5.89
N LEU A 69 -3.13 5.91 -5.29
CA LEU A 69 -3.58 6.33 -3.97
C LEU A 69 -2.50 6.06 -2.90
N ALA A 70 -1.88 4.89 -2.95
CA ALA A 70 -0.81 4.49 -2.03
C ALA A 70 0.40 5.45 -2.10
N VAL A 71 0.86 5.79 -3.32
CA VAL A 71 1.96 6.76 -3.52
C VAL A 71 1.59 8.13 -2.97
N ILE A 72 0.39 8.62 -3.30
CA ILE A 72 -0.05 9.95 -2.86
C ILE A 72 -0.06 10.01 -1.33
N LEU A 73 -0.67 9.03 -0.65
CA LEU A 73 -0.76 9.04 0.81
C LEU A 73 0.62 8.86 1.47
N GLY A 74 1.42 7.89 1.03
CA GLY A 74 2.75 7.66 1.58
C GLY A 74 3.70 8.85 1.37
N SER A 75 3.71 9.44 0.17
CA SER A 75 4.55 10.60 -0.14
C SER A 75 4.07 11.87 0.57
N SER A 76 2.75 12.09 0.65
CA SER A 76 2.18 13.23 1.39
C SER A 76 2.60 13.22 2.86
N PHE A 77 2.67 12.03 3.47
CA PHE A 77 3.15 11.89 4.83
C PHE A 77 4.61 12.36 4.96
N VAL A 78 5.51 11.86 4.09
CA VAL A 78 6.93 12.24 4.09
C VAL A 78 7.10 13.76 3.87
N LEU A 79 6.41 14.32 2.87
CA LEU A 79 6.46 15.75 2.57
C LEU A 79 5.90 16.59 3.72
N SER A 80 4.81 16.15 4.35
CA SER A 80 4.19 16.82 5.49
C SER A 80 5.18 16.97 6.65
N GLN A 81 5.95 15.92 6.95
CA GLN A 81 6.95 15.96 8.01
C GLN A 81 8.18 16.78 7.63
N HIS A 82 8.64 16.66 6.38
CA HIS A 82 9.81 17.40 5.90
C HIS A 82 9.57 18.91 5.91
N TYR A 83 8.44 19.37 5.36
CA TYR A 83 8.10 20.79 5.25
C TYR A 83 7.31 21.34 6.44
N LYS A 84 7.08 20.52 7.48
CA LYS A 84 6.27 20.89 8.65
C LYS A 84 4.91 21.46 8.24
N LEU A 85 4.25 20.80 7.28
CA LEU A 85 3.01 21.29 6.69
C LEU A 85 1.89 21.44 7.73
N TYR A 86 1.86 20.60 8.76
CA TYR A 86 0.90 20.71 9.84
C TYR A 86 0.99 22.06 10.57
N ASP A 87 2.21 22.49 10.94
CA ASP A 87 2.41 23.76 11.63
C ASP A 87 2.06 24.95 10.72
N ARG A 88 2.46 24.88 9.43
CA ARG A 88 2.11 25.90 8.43
C ARG A 88 0.60 26.02 8.21
N LEU A 89 -0.09 24.86 8.07
CA LEU A 89 -1.55 24.83 7.92
C LEU A 89 -2.23 25.39 9.17
N ARG A 90 -1.80 25.02 10.37
CA ARG A 90 -2.33 25.53 11.62
C ARG A 90 -2.22 27.05 11.71
N LEU A 91 -1.05 27.61 11.34
CA LEU A 91 -0.84 29.06 11.30
C LEU A 91 -1.72 29.73 10.22
N PHE A 92 -1.84 29.13 9.04
CA PHE A 92 -2.69 29.62 7.96
C PHE A 92 -4.16 29.64 8.37
N VAL A 93 -4.66 28.54 8.95
CA VAL A 93 -6.04 28.43 9.46
C VAL A 93 -6.30 29.47 10.56
N ALA A 94 -5.34 29.65 11.47
CA ALA A 94 -5.46 30.66 12.54
C ALA A 94 -5.56 32.10 12.00
N LYS A 95 -4.80 32.39 10.91
CA LYS A 95 -4.78 33.71 10.27
C LYS A 95 -6.01 33.98 9.39
N HIS A 96 -6.58 32.95 8.74
CA HIS A 96 -7.64 33.09 7.74
C HIS A 96 -8.92 32.32 8.10
N LYS A 97 -9.37 32.38 9.36
CA LYS A 97 -10.51 31.61 9.89
C LYS A 97 -11.77 31.65 9.01
N LYS A 98 -12.11 32.83 8.42
CA LYS A 98 -13.32 32.99 7.60
C LYS A 98 -13.23 32.29 6.24
N MET A 99 -12.05 32.15 5.66
CA MET A 99 -11.85 31.53 4.35
C MET A 99 -11.52 30.02 4.42
N THR A 100 -11.09 29.55 5.58
CA THR A 100 -10.63 28.15 5.72
C THR A 100 -11.77 27.15 5.57
N LEU A 101 -12.91 27.39 6.20
CA LEU A 101 -14.06 26.49 6.11
C LEU A 101 -14.57 26.31 4.67
N PRO A 102 -14.87 27.38 3.90
CA PRO A 102 -15.29 27.20 2.50
C PRO A 102 -14.20 26.57 1.62
N SER A 103 -12.92 26.86 1.86
CA SER A 103 -11.82 26.23 1.11
C SER A 103 -11.73 24.72 1.37
N PHE A 104 -11.89 24.28 2.63
CA PHE A 104 -11.94 22.84 2.95
C PHE A 104 -13.18 22.16 2.38
N CYS A 105 -14.35 22.81 2.40
CA CYS A 105 -15.56 22.28 1.77
C CYS A 105 -15.37 22.13 0.25
N MET A 106 -14.80 23.13 -0.42
CA MET A 106 -14.54 23.08 -1.85
C MET A 106 -13.54 21.98 -2.21
N LEU A 107 -12.46 21.83 -1.44
CA LEU A 107 -11.49 20.75 -1.60
C LEU A 107 -12.14 19.39 -1.39
N GLY A 108 -12.99 19.24 -0.37
CA GLY A 108 -13.75 18.01 -0.12
C GLY A 108 -14.68 17.64 -1.29
N LEU A 109 -15.41 18.63 -1.84
CA LEU A 109 -16.25 18.44 -3.02
C LEU A 109 -15.44 18.04 -4.26
N LEU A 110 -14.27 18.65 -4.47
CA LEU A 110 -13.38 18.30 -5.58
C LEU A 110 -12.86 16.86 -5.44
N ILE A 111 -12.44 16.46 -4.24
CA ILE A 111 -11.99 15.08 -3.95
C ILE A 111 -13.16 14.10 -4.18
N ALA A 112 -14.37 14.42 -3.71
CA ALA A 112 -15.54 13.57 -3.92
C ALA A 112 -15.87 13.43 -5.41
N ALA A 113 -15.84 14.51 -6.17
CA ALA A 113 -16.05 14.48 -7.63
C ALA A 113 -14.99 13.64 -8.36
N LEU A 114 -13.72 13.75 -7.96
CA LEU A 114 -12.62 12.90 -8.49
C LEU A 114 -12.85 11.44 -8.14
N CYS A 115 -13.21 11.09 -6.92
CA CYS A 115 -13.50 9.71 -6.50
C CYS A 115 -14.66 9.12 -7.31
N ILE A 116 -15.74 9.88 -7.52
CA ILE A 116 -16.88 9.48 -8.33
C ILE A 116 -16.44 9.25 -9.79
N GLY A 117 -15.67 10.17 -10.38
CA GLY A 117 -15.14 10.04 -11.73
C GLY A 117 -14.26 8.78 -11.89
N ILE A 118 -13.35 8.53 -10.94
CA ILE A 118 -12.48 7.34 -10.93
C ILE A 118 -13.29 6.04 -10.75
N TYR A 119 -14.39 6.07 -10.00
CA TYR A 119 -15.30 4.93 -9.87
C TYR A 119 -15.92 4.58 -11.22
N TYR A 120 -16.53 5.55 -11.91
CA TYR A 120 -17.19 5.31 -13.19
C TYR A 120 -16.24 4.87 -14.32
N LEU A 121 -14.97 5.27 -14.29
CA LEU A 121 -13.96 4.83 -15.28
C LEU A 121 -13.72 3.32 -15.31
N LYS A 122 -13.95 2.60 -14.20
CA LYS A 122 -13.79 1.13 -14.08
C LYS A 122 -14.84 0.57 -13.14
N LYS A 123 -16.11 0.84 -13.40
CA LYS A 123 -17.25 0.46 -12.57
C LYS A 123 -17.27 -1.06 -12.30
N ASP A 124 -17.22 -1.89 -13.32
CA ASP A 124 -17.31 -3.35 -13.16
C ASP A 124 -16.21 -3.92 -12.26
N SER A 125 -14.98 -3.37 -12.37
CA SER A 125 -13.88 -3.78 -11.49
C SER A 125 -14.08 -3.33 -10.03
N ALA A 126 -14.82 -2.26 -9.78
CA ALA A 126 -15.16 -1.82 -8.43
C ALA A 126 -16.31 -2.65 -7.86
N ASP A 127 -17.35 -2.86 -8.63
CA ASP A 127 -18.53 -3.64 -8.24
C ASP A 127 -18.17 -5.12 -7.99
N GLY A 128 -17.29 -5.70 -8.84
CA GLY A 128 -16.76 -7.05 -8.60
C GLY A 128 -15.99 -7.18 -7.28
N ARG A 129 -15.23 -6.14 -6.87
CA ARG A 129 -14.58 -6.14 -5.54
C ARG A 129 -15.59 -6.02 -4.40
N LEU A 130 -16.63 -5.19 -4.56
CA LEU A 130 -17.69 -5.08 -3.56
C LEU A 130 -18.40 -6.41 -3.36
N LEU A 131 -18.70 -7.15 -4.44
CA LEU A 131 -19.23 -8.51 -4.34
C LEU A 131 -18.27 -9.44 -3.58
N MET A 132 -16.96 -9.43 -3.93
CA MET A 132 -15.96 -10.23 -3.24
C MET A 132 -15.92 -9.92 -1.74
N TRP A 133 -15.94 -8.65 -1.36
CA TRP A 133 -15.94 -8.24 0.04
C TRP A 133 -17.19 -8.66 0.78
N LYS A 134 -18.37 -8.53 0.12
CA LYS A 134 -19.65 -8.97 0.65
C LYS A 134 -19.65 -10.49 0.93
N VAL A 135 -19.21 -11.30 -0.03
CA VAL A 135 -19.10 -12.76 0.17
C VAL A 135 -18.07 -13.11 1.24
N THR A 136 -16.92 -12.42 1.25
CA THR A 136 -15.85 -12.64 2.25
C THR A 136 -16.35 -12.33 3.67
N THR A 137 -17.19 -11.29 3.84
CA THR A 137 -17.74 -10.99 5.17
C THR A 137 -18.67 -12.10 5.69
N HIS A 138 -19.38 -12.83 4.82
CA HIS A 138 -20.16 -14.01 5.23
C HIS A 138 -19.24 -15.11 5.79
N ILE A 139 -18.09 -15.36 5.15
CA ILE A 139 -17.10 -16.34 5.65
C ILE A 139 -16.60 -15.95 7.05
N ILE A 140 -16.30 -14.65 7.25
CA ILE A 140 -15.83 -14.15 8.56
C ILE A 140 -16.90 -14.31 9.64
N VAL A 141 -18.17 -14.08 9.29
CA VAL A 141 -19.29 -14.26 10.24
C VAL A 141 -19.50 -15.73 10.59
N GLU A 142 -19.33 -16.65 9.64
CA GLU A 142 -19.44 -18.10 9.88
C GLU A 142 -18.26 -18.64 10.71
N HIS A 143 -17.06 -18.09 10.53
CA HIS A 143 -15.82 -18.54 11.19
C HIS A 143 -15.07 -17.39 11.90
N PRO A 144 -15.67 -16.72 12.91
CA PRO A 144 -15.17 -15.41 13.38
C PRO A 144 -13.82 -15.49 14.11
N TRP A 145 -13.55 -16.55 14.87
CA TRP A 145 -12.39 -16.57 15.77
C TRP A 145 -11.09 -17.04 15.11
N PHE A 146 -11.14 -18.14 14.38
CA PHE A 146 -9.96 -18.79 13.80
C PHE A 146 -9.97 -18.84 12.27
N GLY A 147 -11.04 -18.33 11.64
CA GLY A 147 -11.19 -18.35 10.19
C GLY A 147 -11.31 -19.77 9.61
N VAL A 148 -11.10 -19.88 8.30
CA VAL A 148 -11.21 -21.16 7.57
C VAL A 148 -9.86 -21.88 7.43
N GLY A 149 -8.79 -21.34 8.01
CA GLY A 149 -7.42 -21.83 7.88
C GLY A 149 -6.66 -21.15 6.73
N ILE A 150 -5.33 -21.11 6.89
CA ILE A 150 -4.42 -20.50 5.89
C ILE A 150 -4.51 -21.30 4.59
N GLY A 151 -4.69 -20.60 3.46
CA GLY A 151 -4.90 -21.19 2.13
C GLY A 151 -6.31 -21.73 1.89
N GLY A 152 -7.22 -21.63 2.88
CA GLY A 152 -8.60 -22.10 2.79
C GLY A 152 -9.56 -21.13 2.10
N PHE A 153 -9.13 -19.90 1.83
CA PHE A 153 -9.99 -18.83 1.32
C PHE A 153 -10.73 -19.20 0.04
N SER A 154 -10.05 -19.69 -0.99
CA SER A 154 -10.67 -19.95 -2.31
C SER A 154 -11.81 -20.98 -2.23
N GLY A 155 -11.60 -22.08 -1.48
CA GLY A 155 -12.63 -23.10 -1.28
C GLY A 155 -13.82 -22.60 -0.47
N ALA A 156 -13.58 -21.84 0.61
CA ALA A 156 -14.63 -21.25 1.42
C ALA A 156 -15.40 -20.18 0.64
N TYR A 157 -14.70 -19.37 -0.16
CA TYR A 157 -15.32 -18.35 -1.01
C TYR A 157 -16.28 -18.96 -2.01
N GLY A 158 -15.88 -20.03 -2.72
CA GLY A 158 -16.77 -20.70 -3.69
C GLY A 158 -18.05 -21.21 -3.05
N LYS A 159 -17.98 -21.82 -1.84
CA LYS A 159 -19.16 -22.26 -1.09
C LYS A 159 -20.05 -21.09 -0.65
N ALA A 160 -19.46 -20.05 -0.05
CA ALA A 160 -20.19 -18.87 0.40
C ALA A 160 -20.86 -18.12 -0.77
N GLN A 161 -20.19 -18.01 -1.92
CA GLN A 161 -20.73 -17.42 -3.14
C GLN A 161 -21.93 -18.24 -3.67
N ALA A 162 -21.80 -19.55 -3.74
CA ALA A 162 -22.91 -20.43 -4.16
C ALA A 162 -24.12 -20.27 -3.23
N ASN A 163 -23.92 -20.29 -1.91
CA ASN A 163 -24.99 -20.07 -0.94
C ASN A 163 -25.63 -18.69 -1.08
N TYR A 164 -24.81 -17.64 -1.35
CA TYR A 164 -25.31 -16.30 -1.57
C TYR A 164 -26.23 -16.23 -2.79
N PHE A 165 -25.87 -16.86 -3.92
CA PHE A 165 -26.71 -16.88 -5.13
C PHE A 165 -27.97 -17.73 -4.95
N VAL A 166 -27.87 -18.89 -4.34
CA VAL A 166 -29.05 -19.76 -4.03
C VAL A 166 -30.06 -19.03 -3.11
N SER A 167 -29.60 -18.14 -2.24
CA SER A 167 -30.48 -17.36 -1.35
C SER A 167 -31.39 -16.35 -2.09
N GLY A 168 -31.19 -16.12 -3.41
CA GLY A 168 -31.96 -15.19 -4.22
C GLY A 168 -31.75 -13.71 -3.88
N LYS A 169 -30.70 -13.39 -3.10
CA LYS A 169 -30.36 -12.01 -2.71
C LYS A 169 -29.41 -11.32 -3.69
N ALA A 170 -28.86 -12.07 -4.63
CA ALA A 170 -27.95 -11.56 -5.65
C ALA A 170 -28.71 -10.76 -6.73
N THR A 171 -28.07 -9.74 -7.24
CA THR A 171 -28.55 -9.01 -8.42
C THR A 171 -28.00 -9.66 -9.69
N GLU A 172 -28.68 -9.49 -10.83
CA GLU A 172 -28.19 -9.96 -12.14
C GLU A 172 -26.76 -9.45 -12.45
N GLN A 173 -26.46 -8.23 -12.03
CA GLN A 173 -25.11 -7.65 -12.18
C GLN A 173 -24.07 -8.35 -11.33
N GLU A 174 -24.41 -8.74 -10.09
CA GLU A 174 -23.51 -9.52 -9.22
C GLU A 174 -23.25 -10.92 -9.79
N GLU A 175 -24.27 -11.56 -10.37
CA GLU A 175 -24.11 -12.86 -11.05
C GLU A 175 -23.20 -12.75 -12.27
N TYR A 176 -23.35 -11.70 -13.08
CA TYR A 176 -22.49 -11.43 -14.22
C TYR A 176 -21.02 -11.17 -13.84
N LEU A 177 -20.78 -10.50 -12.71
CA LEU A 177 -19.45 -10.19 -12.19
C LEU A 177 -18.83 -11.31 -11.34
N ALA A 178 -19.59 -12.39 -11.08
CA ALA A 178 -19.13 -13.51 -10.30
C ALA A 178 -17.90 -14.19 -10.93
N GLY A 179 -16.98 -14.56 -10.07
CA GLY A 179 -15.74 -15.25 -10.46
C GLY A 179 -15.26 -16.15 -9.34
N SER A 180 -14.16 -16.84 -9.57
CA SER A 180 -13.49 -17.69 -8.59
C SER A 180 -12.19 -17.03 -8.13
N PRO A 181 -12.23 -16.00 -7.28
CA PRO A 181 -11.04 -15.30 -6.85
C PRO A 181 -10.22 -16.14 -5.87
N GLU A 182 -8.90 -16.12 -6.05
CA GLU A 182 -7.95 -16.70 -5.10
C GLU A 182 -7.74 -15.80 -3.86
N TYR A 183 -8.06 -14.50 -3.99
CA TYR A 183 -7.80 -13.48 -2.97
C TYR A 183 -9.01 -12.54 -2.82
N ALA A 184 -9.21 -12.00 -1.62
CA ALA A 184 -10.30 -11.06 -1.34
C ALA A 184 -10.11 -9.66 -1.95
N PHE A 185 -8.96 -9.34 -2.56
CA PHE A 185 -8.58 -7.97 -2.99
C PHE A 185 -8.71 -6.91 -1.88
N ASN A 186 -8.63 -7.36 -0.66
CA ASN A 186 -8.47 -6.59 0.57
C ASN A 186 -7.80 -7.52 1.58
N GLU A 187 -6.55 -7.23 1.92
CA GLU A 187 -5.74 -8.10 2.78
C GLU A 187 -6.31 -8.26 4.19
N PHE A 188 -6.93 -7.22 4.72
CA PHE A 188 -7.50 -7.29 6.06
C PHE A 188 -8.68 -8.25 6.10
N LEU A 189 -9.54 -8.22 5.08
CA LEU A 189 -10.63 -9.19 4.94
C LEU A 189 -10.09 -10.59 4.64
N HIS A 190 -9.04 -10.71 3.85
CA HIS A 190 -8.41 -11.99 3.53
C HIS A 190 -7.82 -12.65 4.78
N ILE A 191 -7.04 -11.90 5.57
CA ILE A 191 -6.48 -12.36 6.84
C ILE A 191 -7.60 -12.72 7.82
N ALA A 192 -8.64 -11.89 7.94
CA ALA A 192 -9.77 -12.19 8.81
C ALA A 192 -10.53 -13.45 8.38
N ALA A 193 -10.68 -13.71 7.08
CA ALA A 193 -11.33 -14.92 6.58
C ALA A 193 -10.49 -16.17 6.86
N GLU A 194 -9.15 -16.11 6.69
CA GLU A 194 -8.29 -17.28 6.87
C GLU A 194 -7.89 -17.53 8.32
N THR A 195 -7.59 -16.48 9.09
CA THR A 195 -7.04 -16.60 10.47
C THR A 195 -8.00 -16.11 11.55
N GLY A 196 -9.17 -15.66 11.15
CA GLY A 196 -10.18 -15.10 12.04
C GLY A 196 -9.82 -13.73 12.59
N LEU A 197 -10.67 -13.22 13.46
CA LEU A 197 -10.46 -11.92 14.12
C LEU A 197 -9.22 -11.94 15.03
N ILE A 198 -8.88 -13.09 15.61
CA ILE A 198 -7.66 -13.21 16.45
C ILE A 198 -6.43 -12.93 15.62
N GLY A 199 -6.26 -13.59 14.45
CA GLY A 199 -5.12 -13.34 13.57
C GLY A 199 -5.09 -11.91 13.04
N LEU A 200 -6.24 -11.35 12.65
CA LEU A 200 -6.35 -9.97 12.23
C LEU A 200 -5.89 -8.99 13.32
N PHE A 201 -6.36 -9.16 14.57
CA PHE A 201 -5.97 -8.27 15.67
C PHE A 201 -4.48 -8.37 16.01
N LEU A 202 -3.90 -9.56 15.99
CA LEU A 202 -2.45 -9.73 16.18
C LEU A 202 -1.66 -9.04 15.07
N PHE A 203 -2.09 -9.18 13.82
CA PHE A 203 -1.47 -8.53 12.68
C PHE A 203 -1.57 -7.00 12.76
N LEU A 204 -2.75 -6.47 13.07
CA LEU A 204 -2.94 -5.03 13.28
C LEU A 204 -2.11 -4.50 14.46
N GLY A 205 -2.02 -5.26 15.55
CA GLY A 205 -1.18 -4.94 16.70
C GLY A 205 0.30 -4.81 16.31
N LEU A 206 0.82 -5.75 15.52
CA LEU A 206 2.18 -5.69 14.97
C LEU A 206 2.40 -4.44 14.11
N LEU A 207 1.45 -4.14 13.22
CA LEU A 207 1.53 -2.95 12.37
C LEU A 207 1.48 -1.65 13.19
N CYS A 208 0.56 -1.54 14.14
CA CYS A 208 0.45 -0.37 15.02
C CYS A 208 1.73 -0.15 15.83
N ALA A 209 2.29 -1.22 16.41
CA ALA A 209 3.56 -1.14 17.14
C ALA A 209 4.71 -0.67 16.24
N SER A 210 4.77 -1.19 15.02
CA SER A 210 5.79 -0.82 14.02
C SER A 210 5.66 0.65 13.58
N PHE A 211 4.43 1.09 13.31
CA PHE A 211 4.15 2.50 13.02
C PHE A 211 4.56 3.42 14.16
N TRP A 212 4.16 3.09 15.39
CA TRP A 212 4.50 3.86 16.57
C TRP A 212 6.02 3.97 16.75
N LEU A 213 6.73 2.86 16.57
CA LEU A 213 8.19 2.81 16.71
C LEU A 213 8.89 3.63 15.63
N ALA A 214 8.50 3.46 14.35
CA ALA A 214 9.04 4.23 13.24
C ALA A 214 8.76 5.74 13.39
N TYR A 215 7.56 6.10 13.84
CA TYR A 215 7.18 7.47 14.13
C TYR A 215 8.02 8.08 15.26
N LYS A 216 8.18 7.36 16.38
CA LYS A 216 9.01 7.76 17.52
C LYS A 216 10.47 7.96 17.11
N CYS A 217 11.00 7.08 16.26
CA CYS A 217 12.36 7.17 15.72
C CYS A 217 12.51 8.20 14.59
N ARG A 218 11.43 8.92 14.22
CA ARG A 218 11.39 9.92 13.13
C ARG A 218 11.83 9.36 11.77
N GLN A 219 11.51 8.12 11.50
CA GLN A 219 11.82 7.44 10.24
C GLN A 219 10.69 7.68 9.23
N TRP A 220 10.58 8.91 8.76
CA TRP A 220 9.43 9.36 7.96
C TRP A 220 9.24 8.58 6.67
N GLY A 221 10.34 8.16 6.01
CA GLY A 221 10.28 7.32 4.81
C GLY A 221 9.70 5.94 5.09
N VAL A 222 10.08 5.31 6.23
CA VAL A 222 9.53 4.00 6.64
C VAL A 222 8.04 4.13 6.96
N VAL A 223 7.65 5.18 7.72
CA VAL A 223 6.23 5.46 8.01
C VAL A 223 5.45 5.70 6.71
N GLY A 224 6.00 6.48 5.78
CA GLY A 224 5.40 6.71 4.46
C GLY A 224 5.24 5.43 3.65
N SER A 225 6.25 4.57 3.64
CA SER A 225 6.22 3.28 2.93
C SER A 225 5.24 2.29 3.55
N LEU A 226 5.19 2.20 4.88
CA LEU A 226 4.16 1.41 5.57
C LEU A 226 2.76 1.95 5.26
N SER A 227 2.57 3.28 5.27
CA SER A 227 1.29 3.89 4.90
C SER A 227 0.89 3.56 3.47
N ALA A 228 1.84 3.61 2.52
CA ALA A 228 1.60 3.23 1.14
C ALA A 228 1.25 1.75 1.00
N LEU A 229 1.99 0.85 1.65
CA LEU A 229 1.73 -0.59 1.63
C LEU A 229 0.34 -0.91 2.18
N LEU A 230 -0.03 -0.34 3.35
CA LEU A 230 -1.34 -0.56 3.94
C LEU A 230 -2.48 0.01 3.10
N THR A 231 -2.28 1.18 2.51
CA THR A 231 -3.27 1.74 1.56
C THR A 231 -3.47 0.81 0.37
N PHE A 232 -2.39 0.27 -0.18
CA PHE A 232 -2.46 -0.70 -1.28
C PHE A 232 -3.15 -2.00 -0.84
N SER A 233 -2.90 -2.46 0.39
CA SER A 233 -3.50 -3.67 1.00
C SER A 233 -5.03 -3.57 1.16
N CYS A 234 -5.58 -2.35 1.30
CA CYS A 234 -7.04 -2.16 1.32
C CYS A 234 -7.72 -2.52 -0.02
N PHE A 235 -6.98 -2.52 -1.14
CA PHE A 235 -7.53 -2.70 -2.48
C PHE A 235 -6.83 -3.76 -3.31
N SER A 236 -5.93 -4.55 -2.72
CA SER A 236 -5.13 -5.55 -3.42
C SER A 236 -4.75 -6.69 -2.47
N TYR A 237 -3.84 -7.57 -2.89
CA TYR A 237 -3.40 -8.77 -2.17
C TYR A 237 -1.86 -8.83 -2.07
N PRO A 238 -1.19 -7.80 -1.50
CA PRO A 238 0.28 -7.77 -1.46
C PRO A 238 0.89 -8.88 -0.62
N PHE A 239 0.25 -9.31 0.48
CA PHE A 239 0.85 -10.31 1.38
C PHE A 239 0.72 -11.76 0.88
N SER A 240 -0.05 -11.97 -0.19
CA SER A 240 -0.05 -13.22 -0.93
C SER A 240 1.11 -13.32 -1.94
N ILE A 241 1.93 -12.27 -2.06
CA ILE A 241 3.04 -12.16 -3.01
C ILE A 241 4.35 -12.02 -2.24
N TRP A 242 5.27 -12.94 -2.43
CA TRP A 242 6.51 -13.05 -1.66
C TRP A 242 7.39 -11.79 -1.70
N GLN A 243 7.42 -11.05 -2.82
CA GLN A 243 8.18 -9.80 -2.94
C GLN A 243 7.67 -8.72 -1.98
N HIS A 244 6.36 -8.61 -1.82
CA HIS A 244 5.75 -7.67 -0.87
C HIS A 244 5.93 -8.12 0.57
N MET A 245 5.88 -9.43 0.83
CA MET A 245 6.16 -9.98 2.16
C MET A 245 7.59 -9.67 2.60
N LEU A 246 8.57 -9.87 1.71
CA LEU A 246 9.95 -9.46 1.97
C LEU A 246 10.09 -7.96 2.23
N LEU A 247 9.39 -7.14 1.43
CA LEU A 247 9.39 -5.69 1.63
C LEU A 247 8.77 -5.31 2.98
N LEU A 248 7.66 -5.95 3.38
CA LEU A 248 7.07 -5.74 4.70
C LEU A 248 8.08 -6.09 5.81
N VAL A 249 8.71 -7.27 5.76
CA VAL A 249 9.71 -7.69 6.75
C VAL A 249 10.87 -6.69 6.83
N LEU A 250 11.37 -6.21 5.69
CA LEU A 250 12.40 -5.17 5.66
C LEU A 250 11.94 -3.87 6.31
N LEU A 251 10.72 -3.40 6.01
CA LEU A 251 10.16 -2.21 6.61
C LEU A 251 10.00 -2.36 8.14
N LEU A 252 9.50 -3.52 8.59
CA LEU A 252 9.37 -3.83 10.02
C LEU A 252 10.74 -3.85 10.72
N ALA A 253 11.76 -4.47 10.10
CA ALA A 253 13.13 -4.49 10.62
C ALA A 253 13.75 -3.09 10.70
N MET A 254 13.37 -2.18 9.80
CA MET A 254 13.83 -0.79 9.83
C MET A 254 13.20 0.03 10.96
N CYS A 255 11.98 -0.31 11.44
CA CYS A 255 11.22 0.50 12.38
C CYS A 255 11.93 0.76 13.73
N GLY A 256 12.73 -0.20 14.22
CA GLY A 256 13.40 -0.13 15.54
C GLY A 256 14.80 0.49 15.52
N ASN A 257 15.31 0.89 14.36
CA ASN A 257 16.71 1.27 14.24
C ASN A 257 16.91 2.77 14.53
N ASN A 258 17.73 3.08 15.56
CA ASN A 258 17.96 4.44 15.99
C ASN A 258 18.71 5.24 14.90
N ARG A 259 18.31 6.48 14.64
CA ARG A 259 18.81 7.35 13.55
C ARG A 259 20.34 7.42 13.44
N GLN A 260 21.05 7.39 14.57
CA GLN A 260 22.53 7.43 14.61
C GLN A 260 23.19 6.10 14.18
N GLU A 261 22.54 4.97 14.47
CA GLU A 261 23.04 3.65 14.05
C GLU A 261 22.63 3.32 12.61
N PHE A 262 21.45 3.79 12.16
CA PHE A 262 20.95 3.58 10.82
C PHE A 262 21.87 4.19 9.75
N HIS A 263 22.34 5.43 9.93
CA HIS A 263 23.34 6.02 9.02
C HIS A 263 24.68 5.28 8.98
N ARG A 264 24.99 4.49 10.01
CA ARG A 264 26.23 3.71 10.08
C ARG A 264 26.12 2.30 9.52
N ARG A 265 24.91 1.71 9.47
CA ARG A 265 24.64 0.31 9.06
C ARG A 265 23.85 0.15 7.76
N VAL A 266 23.13 1.15 7.27
CA VAL A 266 22.42 1.14 5.96
C VAL A 266 23.39 1.25 4.77
N ASP A 267 24.63 1.35 5.06
CA ASP A 267 25.79 1.46 4.22
C ASP A 267 25.73 0.52 3.04
N TYR A 268 25.52 0.09 2.20
CA TYR A 268 25.68 -0.81 1.06
C TYR A 268 25.08 -2.21 1.24
N ARG A 269 24.96 -2.73 2.46
CA ARG A 269 24.44 -4.09 2.68
C ARG A 269 22.95 -4.20 2.34
N MET A 270 22.14 -3.18 2.65
CA MET A 270 20.71 -3.18 2.29
C MET A 270 20.49 -3.00 0.79
N VAL A 271 21.28 -2.17 0.12
CA VAL A 271 21.22 -2.01 -1.34
C VAL A 271 21.62 -3.34 -2.01
N ILE A 272 22.65 -4.01 -1.48
CA ILE A 272 23.08 -5.33 -1.96
C ILE A 272 22.00 -6.39 -1.71
N ILE A 273 21.38 -6.42 -0.51
CA ILE A 273 20.32 -7.38 -0.19
C ILE A 273 19.11 -7.13 -1.10
N LEU A 274 18.68 -5.87 -1.29
CA LEU A 274 17.58 -5.53 -2.19
C LEU A 274 17.90 -5.91 -3.65
N SER A 275 19.14 -5.67 -4.08
CA SER A 275 19.62 -6.04 -5.42
C SER A 275 19.70 -7.56 -5.60
N ILE A 276 20.15 -8.29 -4.59
CA ILE A 276 20.21 -9.77 -4.59
C ILE A 276 18.79 -10.34 -4.59
N VAL A 277 17.87 -9.80 -3.79
CA VAL A 277 16.46 -10.21 -3.76
C VAL A 277 15.79 -9.97 -5.11
N LEU A 278 16.01 -8.81 -5.74
CA LEU A 278 15.52 -8.51 -7.09
C LEU A 278 16.15 -9.42 -8.15
N PHE A 279 17.43 -9.77 -8.01
CA PHE A 279 18.14 -10.66 -8.95
C PHE A 279 17.72 -12.13 -8.80
N LEU A 280 17.57 -12.61 -7.56
CA LEU A 280 17.10 -13.97 -7.29
C LEU A 280 15.63 -14.17 -7.70
N SER A 281 14.80 -13.12 -7.65
CA SER A 281 13.43 -13.18 -8.14
C SER A 281 13.33 -13.50 -9.64
N LYS A 282 14.37 -13.16 -10.40
CA LYS A 282 14.47 -13.46 -11.84
C LYS A 282 14.84 -14.91 -12.16
N ARG A 283 15.38 -15.68 -11.21
CA ARG A 283 15.82 -17.06 -11.44
C ARG A 283 14.87 -18.13 -10.92
N LEU A 284 13.84 -17.75 -10.17
CA LEU A 284 12.86 -18.68 -9.58
C LEU A 284 11.50 -18.67 -10.33
N GLN A 285 11.42 -17.99 -11.46
CA GLN A 285 10.40 -18.11 -12.50
C GLN A 285 10.98 -18.83 -13.73
#